data_a5d8ed3a4710298a6802d31cd460d7b9
#
_entry.id   a5d8ed3a4710298a6802d31cd460d7b9
#
_cell.length_a   1.000
_cell.length_b   1.000
_cell.length_c   1.000
_cell.angle_alpha   90.00
_cell.angle_beta   90.00
_cell.angle_gamma   90.00
#
_symmetry.space_group_name_H-M   'P 1'
#
loop_
_entity.id
_entity.type
_entity.pdbx_description
1 polymer ?
#
loop_
_entity_poly.entity_id
_entity_poly.type
_entity_poly.pdbx_seq_one_letter_code
_entity_poly.pdbx_strand_id
1 'polypeptide(L)'
;MSKFTKTSMLFFLASFAMLFSSCKKEASPTTGWNYNDPKNGGFEVYPFTEQETGPGLVFIEGGSFVMGRMEEDVMHDANNTPRRVSVASFYMDECEVSNVDYLEYLNWLDRVFVTNDMAIVYTNALPDENVWRERLGYNEPDVENYFRYPAYREYPVVGVSWLQAVNYAAWRTDRVNEKILV
;
A
#
# COMPACT_ATOMS: atom_id res chain seq x y z
N MET A 1 -59.14 -31.86 -4.60
CA MET A 1 -59.02 -30.41 -4.95
C MET A 1 -58.42 -29.61 -3.79
N SER A 2 -57.34 -29.95 -3.12
CA SER A 2 -56.88 -29.08 -2.01
C SER A 2 -55.34 -28.85 -1.94
N LYS A 3 -54.55 -29.47 -2.80
CA LYS A 3 -53.10 -29.22 -2.79
C LYS A 3 -52.67 -28.10 -3.72
N PHE A 4 -53.39 -27.85 -4.82
CA PHE A 4 -53.09 -26.84 -5.81
C PHE A 4 -53.36 -25.40 -5.33
N THR A 5 -54.32 -25.21 -4.47
CA THR A 5 -54.70 -23.90 -3.88
C THR A 5 -53.68 -23.44 -2.83
N LYS A 6 -53.07 -24.34 -2.07
CA LYS A 6 -52.09 -23.98 -1.03
C LYS A 6 -50.74 -23.54 -1.62
N THR A 7 -50.26 -24.18 -2.67
CA THR A 7 -49.04 -23.80 -3.37
C THR A 7 -49.20 -22.44 -4.12
N SER A 8 -50.33 -22.21 -4.75
CA SER A 8 -50.61 -20.92 -5.42
C SER A 8 -50.69 -19.77 -4.44
N MET A 9 -51.27 -20.00 -3.26
CA MET A 9 -51.39 -18.96 -2.22
C MET A 9 -50.00 -18.66 -1.59
N LEU A 10 -49.12 -19.66 -1.47
CA LEU A 10 -47.74 -19.48 -0.97
C LEU A 10 -46.90 -18.65 -1.96
N PHE A 11 -47.07 -18.89 -3.27
CA PHE A 11 -46.39 -18.11 -4.31
C PHE A 11 -46.89 -16.66 -4.34
N PHE A 12 -48.18 -16.40 -4.14
CA PHE A 12 -48.73 -15.07 -4.05
C PHE A 12 -48.24 -14.32 -2.82
N LEU A 13 -48.11 -14.98 -1.67
CA LEU A 13 -47.59 -14.37 -0.44
C LEU A 13 -46.09 -14.07 -0.55
N ALA A 14 -45.32 -14.94 -1.18
CA ALA A 14 -43.86 -14.70 -1.43
C ALA A 14 -43.61 -13.58 -2.44
N SER A 15 -44.45 -13.49 -3.48
CA SER A 15 -44.41 -12.37 -4.45
C SER A 15 -44.81 -11.03 -3.82
N PHE A 16 -45.76 -11.01 -2.90
CA PHE A 16 -46.18 -9.82 -2.18
C PHE A 16 -45.14 -9.32 -1.16
N ALA A 17 -44.39 -10.24 -0.54
CA ALA A 17 -43.30 -9.90 0.40
C ALA A 17 -42.11 -9.23 -0.31
N MET A 18 -41.85 -9.54 -1.58
CA MET A 18 -40.79 -8.88 -2.37
C MET A 18 -41.10 -7.45 -2.76
N LEU A 19 -42.37 -7.01 -2.71
CA LEU A 19 -42.75 -5.64 -3.04
C LEU A 19 -42.51 -4.63 -1.91
N PHE A 20 -42.19 -5.09 -0.70
CA PHE A 20 -41.87 -4.21 0.43
C PHE A 20 -40.38 -4.00 0.65
N SER A 21 -39.51 -4.48 -0.23
CA SER A 21 -38.10 -4.10 -0.25
C SER A 21 -37.98 -2.67 -0.80
N SER A 22 -38.62 -1.71 -0.12
CA SER A 22 -38.43 -0.30 -0.37
C SER A 22 -37.01 0.07 0.06
N CYS A 23 -36.15 0.36 -0.89
CA CYS A 23 -34.87 1.04 -0.60
C CYS A 23 -35.23 2.33 0.16
N LYS A 24 -34.97 2.38 1.46
CA LYS A 24 -35.06 3.63 2.22
C LYS A 24 -34.01 4.57 1.62
N LYS A 25 -34.47 5.60 0.91
CA LYS A 25 -33.59 6.69 0.48
C LYS A 25 -33.11 7.39 1.76
N GLU A 26 -31.82 7.49 1.93
CA GLU A 26 -31.25 8.25 3.04
C GLU A 26 -31.55 9.74 2.83
N ALA A 27 -32.17 10.35 3.84
CA ALA A 27 -32.48 11.77 3.82
C ALA A 27 -31.54 12.54 4.76
N SER A 28 -31.21 13.76 4.40
CA SER A 28 -30.45 14.68 5.24
C SER A 28 -31.16 14.93 6.58
N PRO A 29 -30.51 14.73 7.72
CA PRO A 29 -31.08 15.04 9.03
C PRO A 29 -31.26 16.55 9.26
N THR A 30 -30.60 17.39 8.45
CA THR A 30 -30.64 18.84 8.58
C THR A 30 -31.75 19.47 7.71
N THR A 31 -31.91 18.99 6.49
CA THR A 31 -32.79 19.59 5.49
C THR A 31 -34.03 18.75 5.13
N GLY A 32 -34.00 17.45 5.45
CA GLY A 32 -35.02 16.47 5.08
C GLY A 32 -35.02 16.06 3.60
N TRP A 33 -34.13 16.61 2.77
CA TRP A 33 -34.00 16.22 1.39
C TRP A 33 -33.27 14.89 1.25
N ASN A 34 -33.67 14.07 0.28
CA ASN A 34 -33.01 12.82 0.00
C ASN A 34 -31.62 13.06 -0.61
N TYR A 35 -30.62 12.34 -0.11
CA TYR A 35 -29.28 12.30 -0.72
C TYR A 35 -29.35 11.63 -2.11
N ASN A 36 -28.40 12.00 -2.98
CA ASN A 36 -28.24 11.40 -4.32
C ASN A 36 -29.52 11.45 -5.19
N ASP A 37 -30.42 12.46 -4.98
CA ASP A 37 -31.62 12.62 -5.77
C ASP A 37 -31.45 13.74 -6.83
N PRO A 38 -31.22 13.37 -8.12
CA PRO A 38 -30.94 14.34 -9.17
C PRO A 38 -32.14 15.24 -9.49
N LYS A 39 -33.38 14.85 -9.09
CA LYS A 39 -34.57 15.64 -9.37
C LYS A 39 -34.69 16.88 -8.49
N ASN A 40 -34.16 16.80 -7.27
CA ASN A 40 -34.29 17.85 -6.27
C ASN A 40 -32.95 18.48 -5.89
N GLY A 41 -31.90 18.29 -6.70
CA GLY A 41 -30.58 18.82 -6.41
C GLY A 41 -30.01 18.29 -5.08
N GLY A 42 -30.31 17.05 -4.75
CA GLY A 42 -29.88 16.39 -3.52
C GLY A 42 -28.35 16.35 -3.41
N PHE A 43 -27.85 16.57 -2.21
CA PHE A 43 -26.44 16.50 -1.92
C PHE A 43 -25.91 15.09 -2.22
N GLU A 44 -24.82 15.00 -2.96
CA GLU A 44 -24.19 13.72 -3.28
C GLU A 44 -23.42 13.21 -2.07
N VAL A 45 -23.84 12.05 -1.57
CA VAL A 45 -23.18 11.34 -0.49
C VAL A 45 -22.72 9.99 -1.03
N TYR A 46 -21.44 9.74 -0.92
CA TYR A 46 -20.86 8.45 -1.27
C TYR A 46 -20.67 7.63 0.00
N PRO A 47 -21.03 6.34 0.00
CA PRO A 47 -20.72 5.47 1.12
C PRO A 47 -19.20 5.40 1.29
N PHE A 48 -18.75 5.44 2.54
CA PHE A 48 -17.35 5.20 2.81
C PHE A 48 -17.03 3.75 2.39
N THR A 49 -16.08 3.62 1.50
CA THR A 49 -15.47 2.33 1.16
C THR A 49 -14.04 2.35 1.69
N GLU A 50 -13.68 1.29 2.38
CA GLU A 50 -12.30 1.12 2.82
C GLU A 50 -11.36 1.17 1.61
N GLN A 51 -10.25 1.88 1.73
CA GLN A 51 -9.26 1.95 0.66
C GLN A 51 -8.67 0.56 0.41
N GLU A 52 -8.66 0.15 -0.84
CA GLU A 52 -8.01 -1.10 -1.25
C GLU A 52 -6.51 -1.00 -0.95
N THR A 53 -5.97 -2.01 -0.26
CA THR A 53 -4.54 -2.09 0.01
C THR A 53 -3.78 -2.50 -1.24
N GLY A 54 -2.61 -1.92 -1.48
CA GLY A 54 -1.72 -2.38 -2.55
C GLY A 54 -1.22 -3.81 -2.31
N PRO A 55 -0.80 -4.51 -3.37
CA PRO A 55 -0.25 -5.87 -3.25
C PRO A 55 0.91 -5.93 -2.26
N GLY A 56 0.88 -6.90 -1.34
CA GLY A 56 1.94 -7.10 -0.34
C GLY A 56 2.04 -6.03 0.75
N LEU A 57 1.16 -5.01 0.75
CA LEU A 57 1.15 -3.95 1.74
C LEU A 57 0.23 -4.27 2.91
N VAL A 58 0.70 -4.00 4.12
CA VAL A 58 -0.05 -4.09 5.37
C VAL A 58 -0.26 -2.69 5.93
N PHE A 59 -1.49 -2.40 6.36
CA PHE A 59 -1.81 -1.14 7.02
C PHE A 59 -1.26 -1.14 8.46
N ILE A 60 -0.50 -0.11 8.79
CA ILE A 60 0.03 0.13 10.14
C ILE A 60 -0.69 1.35 10.71
N GLU A 61 -1.44 1.12 11.79
CA GLU A 61 -2.12 2.21 12.49
C GLU A 61 -1.11 3.16 13.14
N GLY A 62 -1.35 4.44 12.98
CA GLY A 62 -0.53 5.49 13.59
C GLY A 62 -0.67 5.52 15.10
N GLY A 63 0.36 6.01 15.77
CA GLY A 63 0.38 6.08 17.21
C GLY A 63 1.56 6.87 17.76
N SER A 64 1.72 6.85 19.07
CA SER A 64 2.88 7.45 19.71
C SER A 64 3.63 6.42 20.57
N PHE A 65 4.94 6.47 20.49
CA PHE A 65 5.82 5.63 21.28
C PHE A 65 6.98 6.44 21.86
N VAL A 66 7.66 5.87 22.84
CA VAL A 66 8.86 6.48 23.43
C VAL A 66 10.07 5.78 22.84
N MET A 67 10.92 6.53 22.17
CA MET A 67 12.22 6.05 21.69
C MET A 67 13.34 6.63 22.54
N GLY A 68 14.42 5.87 22.65
CA GLY A 68 15.56 6.20 23.52
C GLY A 68 15.56 5.35 24.79
N ARG A 69 16.75 5.05 25.26
CA ARG A 69 16.98 4.20 26.44
C ARG A 69 18.24 4.67 27.17
N MET A 70 18.07 5.00 28.43
CA MET A 70 19.16 5.44 29.31
C MET A 70 19.53 4.42 30.39
N GLU A 71 18.64 3.44 30.67
CA GLU A 71 18.80 2.51 31.77
C GLU A 71 20.02 1.59 31.67
N GLU A 72 20.55 1.41 30.45
CA GLU A 72 21.74 0.59 30.15
C GLU A 72 22.90 1.41 29.60
N ASP A 73 22.90 2.72 29.86
CA ASP A 73 24.01 3.59 29.46
C ASP A 73 25.19 3.45 30.44
N VAL A 74 26.06 2.51 30.13
CA VAL A 74 27.24 2.19 30.96
C VAL A 74 28.24 3.35 31.01
N MET A 75 28.28 4.18 29.97
CA MET A 75 29.23 5.29 29.84
C MET A 75 28.69 6.60 30.43
N HIS A 76 27.42 6.64 30.78
CA HIS A 76 26.72 7.82 31.32
C HIS A 76 26.86 9.10 30.46
N ASP A 77 26.97 8.95 29.15
CA ASP A 77 27.06 10.07 28.22
C ASP A 77 25.69 10.67 27.85
N ALA A 78 24.60 10.03 28.28
CA ALA A 78 23.21 10.49 28.16
C ALA A 78 22.80 10.92 26.73
N ASN A 79 23.42 10.30 25.71
CA ASN A 79 23.19 10.66 24.31
C ASN A 79 21.90 10.06 23.71
N ASN A 80 21.22 9.17 24.44
CA ASN A 80 20.00 8.51 23.99
C ASN A 80 18.81 8.76 24.93
N THR A 81 18.54 10.03 25.24
CA THR A 81 17.44 10.42 26.13
C THR A 81 16.07 9.98 25.59
N PRO A 82 15.20 9.43 26.46
CA PRO A 82 13.85 9.05 26.06
C PRO A 82 13.05 10.25 25.53
N ARG A 83 12.46 10.10 24.36
CA ARG A 83 11.57 11.11 23.74
C ARG A 83 10.33 10.46 23.15
N ARG A 84 9.19 11.13 23.29
CA ARG A 84 7.94 10.68 22.67
C ARG A 84 7.91 11.11 21.20
N VAL A 85 7.63 10.16 20.33
CA VAL A 85 7.49 10.37 18.89
C VAL A 85 6.10 9.90 18.46
N SER A 86 5.40 10.72 17.66
CA SER A 86 4.13 10.35 17.05
C SER A 86 4.34 10.07 15.57
N VAL A 87 3.77 8.97 15.10
CA VAL A 87 3.83 8.52 13.70
C VAL A 87 2.42 8.46 13.15
N ALA A 88 2.20 8.98 11.96
CA ALA A 88 0.93 8.82 11.25
C ALA A 88 0.76 7.38 10.76
N SER A 89 -0.49 6.99 10.47
CA SER A 89 -0.76 5.70 9.83
C SER A 89 -0.08 5.62 8.46
N PHE A 90 0.40 4.46 8.10
CA PHE A 90 1.09 4.22 6.83
C PHE A 90 0.92 2.77 6.38
N TYR A 91 1.28 2.50 5.13
CA TYR A 91 1.37 1.15 4.60
C TYR A 91 2.83 0.71 4.57
N MET A 92 3.07 -0.54 4.87
CA MET A 92 4.41 -1.14 4.87
C MET A 92 4.35 -2.51 4.19
N ASP A 93 5.40 -2.88 3.48
CA ASP A 93 5.52 -4.23 2.96
C ASP A 93 5.61 -5.26 4.08
N GLU A 94 4.95 -6.40 3.91
CA GLU A 94 5.01 -7.51 4.85
C GLU A 94 6.40 -8.17 4.87
N CYS A 95 7.06 -8.17 3.71
CA CYS A 95 8.39 -8.72 3.51
C CYS A 95 9.37 -7.65 3.02
N GLU A 96 10.65 -7.95 3.09
CA GLU A 96 11.70 -7.14 2.50
C GLU A 96 11.52 -7.01 0.99
N VAL A 97 11.87 -5.84 0.44
CA VAL A 97 11.81 -5.59 -1.01
C VAL A 97 12.79 -6.53 -1.73
N SER A 98 12.27 -7.30 -2.66
CA SER A 98 13.07 -8.27 -3.41
C SER A 98 13.85 -7.62 -4.56
N ASN A 99 14.84 -8.36 -5.08
CA ASN A 99 15.59 -7.91 -6.26
C ASN A 99 14.68 -7.69 -7.47
N VAL A 100 13.64 -8.52 -7.67
CA VAL A 100 12.71 -8.36 -8.79
C VAL A 100 11.86 -7.12 -8.64
N ASP A 101 11.39 -6.79 -7.44
CA ASP A 101 10.60 -5.58 -7.19
C ASP A 101 11.42 -4.32 -7.46
N TYR A 102 12.68 -4.33 -7.02
CA TYR A 102 13.57 -3.21 -7.28
C TYR A 102 13.97 -3.10 -8.76
N LEU A 103 14.12 -4.22 -9.47
CA LEU A 103 14.32 -4.24 -10.93
C LEU A 103 13.11 -3.68 -11.69
N GLU A 104 11.89 -3.90 -11.21
CA GLU A 104 10.68 -3.29 -11.78
C GLU A 104 10.75 -1.76 -11.68
N TYR A 105 11.15 -1.24 -10.54
CA TYR A 105 11.38 0.20 -10.34
C TYR A 105 12.44 0.74 -11.31
N LEU A 106 13.58 0.07 -11.43
CA LEU A 106 14.65 0.48 -12.36
C LEU A 106 14.18 0.44 -13.82
N ASN A 107 13.42 -0.56 -14.21
CA ASN A 107 12.84 -0.65 -15.56
C ASN A 107 11.89 0.52 -15.84
N TRP A 108 11.10 0.92 -14.84
CA TRP A 108 10.24 2.08 -14.98
C TRP A 108 11.06 3.38 -15.13
N LEU A 109 12.12 3.55 -14.32
CA LEU A 109 13.01 4.71 -14.43
C LEU A 109 13.69 4.77 -15.79
N ASP A 110 14.17 3.65 -16.32
CA ASP A 110 14.78 3.56 -17.64
C ASP A 110 13.81 4.05 -18.72
N ARG A 111 12.60 3.55 -18.74
CA ARG A 111 11.57 3.91 -19.71
C ARG A 111 11.15 5.38 -19.64
N VAL A 112 11.10 5.96 -18.45
CA VAL A 112 10.58 7.31 -18.26
C VAL A 112 11.68 8.37 -18.35
N PHE A 113 12.82 8.13 -17.74
CA PHE A 113 13.85 9.16 -17.60
C PHE A 113 15.00 9.03 -18.61
N VAL A 114 15.46 7.81 -18.90
CA VAL A 114 16.55 7.62 -19.86
C VAL A 114 16.13 8.04 -21.27
N THR A 115 14.90 7.71 -21.66
CA THR A 115 14.32 8.14 -22.95
C THR A 115 14.14 9.65 -23.08
N ASN A 116 14.13 10.39 -21.97
CA ASN A 116 13.98 11.85 -21.92
C ASN A 116 15.28 12.60 -21.57
N ASP A 117 16.43 12.03 -21.88
CA ASP A 117 17.77 12.60 -21.61
C ASP A 117 18.07 12.84 -20.11
N MET A 118 17.36 12.17 -19.21
CA MET A 118 17.57 12.28 -17.76
C MET A 118 18.15 10.98 -17.17
N ALA A 119 19.09 10.36 -17.85
CA ALA A 119 19.72 9.11 -17.45
C ALA A 119 20.36 9.13 -16.03
N ILE A 120 20.68 10.31 -15.53
CA ILE A 120 21.24 10.48 -14.19
C ILE A 120 20.31 9.94 -13.09
N VAL A 121 18.99 10.03 -13.27
CA VAL A 121 18.00 9.52 -12.30
C VAL A 121 18.11 8.01 -12.19
N TYR A 122 18.18 7.32 -13.33
CA TYR A 122 18.36 5.88 -13.38
C TYR A 122 19.70 5.45 -12.76
N THR A 123 20.80 6.13 -13.15
CA THR A 123 22.14 5.81 -12.64
C THR A 123 22.23 5.96 -11.12
N ASN A 124 21.60 7.00 -10.56
CA ASN A 124 21.59 7.23 -9.12
C ASN A 124 20.69 6.24 -8.35
N ALA A 125 19.81 5.51 -9.03
CA ALA A 125 18.96 4.51 -8.42
C ALA A 125 19.58 3.11 -8.41
N LEU A 126 20.69 2.89 -9.12
CA LEU A 126 21.36 1.58 -9.15
C LEU A 126 21.91 1.23 -7.76
N PRO A 127 21.69 -0.01 -7.27
CA PRO A 127 22.31 -0.49 -6.04
C PRO A 127 23.83 -0.54 -6.17
N ASP A 128 24.54 -0.37 -5.05
CA ASP A 128 25.99 -0.53 -5.00
C ASP A 128 26.36 -2.02 -4.90
N GLU A 129 26.89 -2.56 -5.97
CA GLU A 129 27.33 -3.95 -6.05
C GLU A 129 28.60 -4.21 -5.19
N ASN A 130 29.37 -3.17 -4.85
CA ASN A 130 30.62 -3.31 -4.11
C ASN A 130 30.43 -3.61 -2.62
N VAL A 131 29.24 -3.50 -2.08
CA VAL A 131 28.95 -3.86 -0.68
C VAL A 131 29.37 -5.29 -0.33
N TRP A 132 29.43 -6.18 -1.32
CA TRP A 132 29.90 -7.55 -1.15
C TRP A 132 31.42 -7.66 -0.94
N ARG A 133 32.19 -6.65 -1.40
CA ARG A 133 33.65 -6.59 -1.26
C ARG A 133 34.13 -6.05 0.09
N GLU A 134 33.24 -5.41 0.87
CA GLU A 134 33.58 -4.87 2.19
C GLU A 134 33.86 -5.95 3.23
N ARG A 135 33.43 -7.18 2.99
CA ARG A 135 33.67 -8.31 3.89
C ARG A 135 34.94 -9.05 3.51
N LEU A 136 35.63 -9.52 4.53
CA LEU A 136 36.80 -10.42 4.38
C LEU A 136 36.34 -11.77 3.82
N GLY A 137 36.42 -11.94 2.52
CA GLY A 137 36.02 -13.16 1.82
C GLY A 137 36.06 -12.98 0.31
N TYR A 138 36.04 -14.08 -0.42
CA TYR A 138 35.88 -14.05 -1.88
C TYR A 138 34.42 -14.05 -2.25
N ASN A 139 33.87 -12.86 -2.48
CA ASN A 139 32.45 -12.65 -2.78
C ASN A 139 32.21 -12.12 -4.21
N GLU A 140 33.20 -12.27 -5.12
CA GLU A 140 33.04 -11.78 -6.51
C GLU A 140 31.84 -12.39 -7.25
N PRO A 141 31.44 -13.66 -7.05
CA PRO A 141 30.22 -14.18 -7.65
C PRO A 141 28.95 -13.45 -7.22
N ASP A 142 28.89 -12.93 -5.99
CA ASP A 142 27.74 -12.16 -5.48
C ASP A 142 27.76 -10.74 -6.05
N VAL A 143 28.93 -10.12 -6.19
CA VAL A 143 29.08 -8.82 -6.87
C VAL A 143 28.53 -8.85 -8.28
N GLU A 144 28.83 -9.90 -9.03
CA GLU A 144 28.44 -10.00 -10.44
C GLU A 144 26.98 -10.46 -10.62
N ASN A 145 26.49 -11.36 -9.74
CA ASN A 145 25.28 -12.11 -10.02
C ASN A 145 24.10 -11.81 -9.08
N TYR A 146 24.36 -11.40 -7.83
CA TYR A 146 23.30 -11.34 -6.82
C TYR A 146 22.08 -10.52 -7.24
N PHE A 147 22.29 -9.37 -7.85
CA PHE A 147 21.19 -8.52 -8.28
C PHE A 147 20.57 -8.92 -9.61
N ARG A 148 21.34 -9.58 -10.49
CA ARG A 148 20.95 -9.81 -11.90
C ARG A 148 20.54 -11.24 -12.20
N TYR A 149 21.06 -12.21 -11.45
CA TYR A 149 20.84 -13.60 -11.78
C TYR A 149 19.46 -14.10 -11.32
N PRO A 150 18.68 -14.79 -12.16
CA PRO A 150 17.31 -15.17 -11.87
C PRO A 150 17.11 -16.00 -10.60
N ALA A 151 18.10 -16.74 -10.14
CA ALA A 151 18.03 -17.54 -8.91
C ALA A 151 17.88 -16.66 -7.65
N TYR A 152 18.32 -15.41 -7.69
CA TYR A 152 18.25 -14.46 -6.57
C TYR A 152 17.09 -13.47 -6.67
N ARG A 153 16.12 -13.67 -7.58
CA ARG A 153 15.02 -12.73 -7.84
C ARG A 153 14.21 -12.42 -6.58
N GLU A 154 13.90 -13.44 -5.82
CA GLU A 154 13.08 -13.35 -4.59
C GLU A 154 13.91 -13.05 -3.33
N TYR A 155 15.22 -12.84 -3.47
CA TYR A 155 16.09 -12.45 -2.38
C TYR A 155 16.02 -10.93 -2.16
N PRO A 156 16.23 -10.44 -0.92
CA PRO A 156 16.16 -9.02 -0.62
C PRO A 156 17.19 -8.20 -1.37
N VAL A 157 16.83 -7.03 -1.85
CA VAL A 157 17.77 -6.12 -2.50
C VAL A 157 18.81 -5.61 -1.51
N VAL A 158 20.08 -5.60 -1.93
CA VAL A 158 21.24 -5.19 -1.14
C VAL A 158 21.99 -4.06 -1.84
N GLY A 159 22.67 -3.21 -1.08
CA GLY A 159 23.43 -2.08 -1.63
C GLY A 159 22.59 -0.85 -1.92
N VAL A 160 21.43 -0.75 -1.32
CA VAL A 160 20.50 0.40 -1.47
C VAL A 160 20.73 1.41 -0.34
N SER A 161 20.97 2.66 -0.69
CA SER A 161 21.08 3.76 0.27
C SER A 161 19.70 4.19 0.80
N TRP A 162 19.70 4.91 1.93
CA TRP A 162 18.46 5.46 2.49
C TRP A 162 17.68 6.32 1.49
N LEU A 163 18.35 7.17 0.71
CA LEU A 163 17.70 8.02 -0.28
C LEU A 163 17.06 7.21 -1.42
N GLN A 164 17.75 6.17 -1.88
CA GLN A 164 17.21 5.26 -2.89
C GLN A 164 15.98 4.52 -2.36
N ALA A 165 15.98 4.06 -1.10
CA ALA A 165 14.84 3.42 -0.47
C ALA A 165 13.63 4.39 -0.35
N VAL A 166 13.85 5.65 0.01
CA VAL A 166 12.80 6.67 0.06
C VAL A 166 12.21 6.93 -1.32
N ASN A 167 13.04 7.02 -2.35
CA ASN A 167 12.59 7.22 -3.73
C ASN A 167 11.79 6.02 -4.25
N TYR A 168 12.22 4.81 -3.92
CA TYR A 168 11.46 3.59 -4.21
C TYR A 168 10.08 3.60 -3.55
N ALA A 169 10.00 3.94 -2.26
CA ALA A 169 8.74 4.01 -1.53
C ALA A 169 7.78 5.05 -2.12
N ALA A 170 8.30 6.21 -2.53
CA ALA A 170 7.52 7.23 -3.21
C ALA A 170 6.99 6.74 -4.57
N TRP A 171 7.85 6.17 -5.40
CA TRP A 171 7.45 5.56 -6.67
C TRP A 171 6.38 4.49 -6.48
N ARG A 172 6.55 3.58 -5.51
CA ARG A 172 5.56 2.53 -5.24
C ARG A 172 4.22 3.11 -4.82
N THR A 173 4.22 4.13 -3.97
CA THR A 173 3.00 4.85 -3.57
C THR A 173 2.26 5.38 -4.79
N ASP A 174 2.97 6.04 -5.71
CA ASP A 174 2.39 6.60 -6.92
C ASP A 174 1.82 5.50 -7.83
N ARG A 175 2.52 4.38 -8.01
CA ARG A 175 2.04 3.26 -8.85
C ARG A 175 0.81 2.57 -8.27
N VAL A 176 0.77 2.37 -6.94
CA VAL A 176 -0.40 1.79 -6.27
C VAL A 176 -1.61 2.72 -6.40
N ASN A 177 -1.43 4.02 -6.13
CA ASN A 177 -2.50 5.00 -6.26
C ASN A 177 -3.02 5.10 -7.71
N GLU A 178 -2.14 5.09 -8.69
CA GLU A 178 -2.52 5.08 -10.11
C GLU A 178 -3.38 3.86 -10.45
N LYS A 179 -2.99 2.67 -9.97
CA LYS A 179 -3.76 1.45 -10.18
C LYS A 179 -5.16 1.51 -9.54
N ILE A 180 -5.28 2.10 -8.36
CA ILE A 180 -6.57 2.24 -7.67
C ILE A 180 -7.50 3.21 -8.43
N LEU A 181 -6.95 4.21 -9.12
CA LEU A 181 -7.71 5.22 -9.85
C LEU A 181 -8.15 4.77 -11.25
N VAL A 182 -7.59 3.70 -11.82
CA VAL A 182 -7.90 3.16 -13.15
C VAL A 182 -8.87 1.99 -13.06
#